data_998201bd04cd3d2067beb1cd47a09c06
#
_entry.id   998201bd04cd3d2067beb1cd47a09c06
#
_cell.length_a   1.000
_cell.length_b   1.000
_cell.length_c   1.000
_cell.angle_alpha   90.00
_cell.angle_beta   90.00
_cell.angle_gamma   90.00
#
_symmetry.space_group_name_H-M   'P 1'
#
loop_
_entity.id
_entity.type
_entity.pdbx_description
1 polymer ?
#
loop_
_entity_poly.entity_id
_entity_poly.type
_entity_poly.pdbx_seq_one_letter_code
_entity_poly.pdbx_strand_id
1 'polypeptide(L)'
;RQVAHVPFHSHGAGCYELHYIASGKGEIHLKDGYFHTAPHTFYMAGPHTEHSELSDREDPMIEYCLYFHISPHLPGTVSEKAPLLKALFSQDLLLGRNASRLLPLFEDLKEEMEKKPFGYREYICGLLKQIFVLCIRSSRNSVCEGVSSASQNLVLQKSFIAEDYFLYEYENLNLKELSRRLGLSIRQTERFLKEFYGQTFLEKRTQARMERALLLLPQPGQTVTSVSHTLGYSSPEHFSGAFRKYFGISPKNFLKKC
;
A
#
# COMPACT_ATOMS: atom_id res chain seq x y z
N ARG A 1 -11.65 7.00 -4.60
CA ARG A 1 -11.32 6.92 -6.05
C ARG A 1 -12.30 6.02 -6.79
N GLN A 2 -12.47 6.23 -8.08
CA GLN A 2 -13.14 5.27 -8.96
C GLN A 2 -12.14 4.18 -9.33
N VAL A 3 -12.54 2.92 -9.14
CA VAL A 3 -11.73 1.75 -9.48
C VAL A 3 -12.10 1.30 -10.89
N ALA A 4 -11.13 1.01 -11.73
CA ALA A 4 -11.33 0.35 -13.01
C ALA A 4 -10.82 -1.10 -12.92
N HIS A 5 -9.53 -1.24 -12.72
CA HIS A 5 -8.83 -2.50 -12.50
C HIS A 5 -7.53 -2.22 -11.77
N VAL A 6 -7.31 -2.91 -10.67
CA VAL A 6 -6.04 -2.92 -9.95
C VAL A 6 -5.44 -4.32 -10.11
N PRO A 7 -4.27 -4.44 -10.75
CA PRO A 7 -3.64 -5.75 -10.95
C PRO A 7 -3.23 -6.37 -9.62
N PHE A 8 -2.95 -7.66 -9.63
CA PHE A 8 -2.45 -8.37 -8.45
C PHE A 8 -1.22 -7.66 -7.86
N HIS A 9 -1.30 -7.37 -6.58
CA HIS A 9 -0.23 -6.77 -5.80
C HIS A 9 -0.33 -7.23 -4.35
N SER A 10 0.71 -6.96 -3.59
CA SER A 10 0.76 -7.21 -2.15
C SER A 10 1.70 -6.21 -1.50
N HIS A 11 1.65 -6.12 -0.18
CA HIS A 11 2.44 -5.16 0.58
C HIS A 11 3.38 -5.88 1.55
N GLY A 12 4.48 -5.21 1.92
CA GLY A 12 5.52 -5.76 2.77
C GLY A 12 5.11 -5.93 4.24
N ALA A 13 6.07 -6.41 5.04
CA ALA A 13 5.86 -6.65 6.46
C ALA A 13 5.38 -5.39 7.20
N GLY A 14 4.32 -5.52 7.99
CA GLY A 14 3.72 -4.42 8.73
C GLY A 14 2.85 -3.48 7.90
N CYS A 15 2.74 -3.67 6.59
CA CYS A 15 1.90 -2.87 5.70
C CYS A 15 0.50 -3.46 5.58
N TYR A 16 -0.49 -2.58 5.67
CA TYR A 16 -1.91 -2.93 5.59
C TYR A 16 -2.62 -1.99 4.64
N GLU A 17 -3.61 -2.52 3.95
CA GLU A 17 -4.47 -1.74 3.08
C GLU A 17 -5.93 -2.03 3.40
N LEU A 18 -6.66 -1.01 3.87
CA LEU A 18 -8.08 -1.10 4.18
C LEU A 18 -8.87 -0.41 3.07
N HIS A 19 -9.68 -1.18 2.38
CA HIS A 19 -10.59 -0.74 1.33
C HIS A 19 -12.02 -0.71 1.84
N TYR A 20 -12.75 0.34 1.52
CA TYR A 20 -14.17 0.46 1.79
C TYR A 20 -14.90 0.88 0.52
N ILE A 21 -15.81 0.05 0.06
CA ILE A 21 -16.61 0.29 -1.15
C ILE A 21 -17.81 1.18 -0.78
N ALA A 22 -17.75 2.43 -1.20
CA ALA A 22 -18.81 3.41 -0.93
C ALA A 22 -20.01 3.22 -1.85
N SER A 23 -19.77 2.89 -3.13
CA SER A 23 -20.80 2.61 -4.12
C SER A 23 -20.26 1.72 -5.24
N GLY A 24 -21.15 1.21 -6.08
CA GLY A 24 -20.80 0.32 -7.17
C GLY A 24 -20.54 -1.11 -6.71
N LYS A 25 -20.15 -1.97 -7.63
CA LYS A 25 -19.88 -3.39 -7.40
C LYS A 25 -18.68 -3.88 -8.19
N GLY A 26 -18.15 -5.04 -7.80
CA GLY A 26 -17.01 -5.65 -8.46
C GLY A 26 -16.58 -6.92 -7.76
N GLU A 27 -15.35 -7.33 -8.03
CA GLU A 27 -14.74 -8.53 -7.47
C GLU A 27 -13.37 -8.22 -6.92
N ILE A 28 -13.06 -8.80 -5.79
CA ILE A 28 -11.72 -8.83 -5.23
C ILE A 28 -11.19 -10.24 -5.40
N HIS A 29 -10.15 -10.36 -6.17
CA HIS A 29 -9.48 -11.62 -6.42
C HIS A 29 -8.33 -11.77 -5.43
N LEU A 30 -8.29 -12.92 -4.80
CA LEU A 30 -7.22 -13.39 -3.94
C LEU A 30 -6.54 -14.56 -4.65
N LYS A 31 -5.42 -15.01 -4.12
CA LYS A 31 -4.71 -16.15 -4.67
C LYS A 31 -5.55 -17.42 -4.82
N ASP A 32 -6.38 -17.73 -3.83
CA ASP A 32 -7.13 -18.98 -3.73
C ASP A 32 -8.64 -18.80 -3.96
N GLY A 33 -9.06 -17.68 -4.59
CA GLY A 33 -10.46 -17.41 -4.86
C GLY A 33 -10.76 -15.94 -5.06
N TYR A 34 -12.02 -15.61 -5.06
CA TYR A 34 -12.50 -14.25 -5.16
C TYR A 34 -13.78 -14.06 -4.35
N PHE A 35 -14.12 -12.81 -4.07
CA PHE A 35 -15.42 -12.46 -3.50
C PHE A 35 -16.00 -11.23 -4.19
N HIS A 36 -17.32 -11.21 -4.29
CA HIS A 36 -18.06 -10.07 -4.82
C HIS A 36 -18.13 -8.95 -3.79
N THR A 37 -17.99 -7.72 -4.27
CA THR A 37 -18.21 -6.51 -3.49
C THR A 37 -19.52 -5.86 -3.87
N ALA A 38 -20.09 -5.14 -2.91
CA ALA A 38 -21.28 -4.30 -3.03
C ALA A 38 -21.07 -3.05 -2.16
N PRO A 39 -21.92 -2.03 -2.27
CA PRO A 39 -21.85 -0.88 -1.37
C PRO A 39 -21.82 -1.31 0.10
N HIS A 40 -20.97 -0.64 0.87
CA HIS A 40 -20.73 -0.91 2.29
C HIS A 40 -20.04 -2.25 2.60
N THR A 41 -19.38 -2.83 1.60
CA THR A 41 -18.37 -3.88 1.82
C THR A 41 -17.03 -3.22 2.17
N PHE A 42 -16.29 -3.79 3.10
CA PHE A 42 -14.89 -3.46 3.30
C PHE A 42 -14.05 -4.73 3.34
N TYR A 43 -12.80 -4.58 2.98
CA TYR A 43 -11.79 -5.60 3.26
C TYR A 43 -10.47 -4.92 3.66
N MET A 44 -9.68 -5.62 4.47
CA MET A 44 -8.35 -5.18 4.82
C MET A 44 -7.37 -6.30 4.47
N ALA A 45 -6.48 -6.01 3.55
CA ALA A 45 -5.37 -6.88 3.21
C ALA A 45 -4.21 -6.60 4.17
N GLY A 46 -3.76 -7.63 4.85
CA GLY A 46 -2.60 -7.59 5.73
C GLY A 46 -1.30 -7.74 4.96
N PRO A 47 -0.17 -7.76 5.70
CA PRO A 47 1.12 -8.01 5.11
C PRO A 47 1.06 -9.30 4.29
N HIS A 48 1.58 -9.21 3.07
CA HIS A 48 1.74 -10.38 2.24
C HIS A 48 0.45 -10.96 1.62
N THR A 49 -0.66 -10.30 1.76
CA THR A 49 -1.91 -10.72 1.12
C THR A 49 -1.97 -10.23 -0.31
N GLU A 50 -1.80 -11.15 -1.26
CA GLU A 50 -1.97 -10.86 -2.69
C GLU A 50 -3.44 -10.62 -2.99
N HIS A 51 -3.73 -9.50 -3.63
CA HIS A 51 -5.08 -9.18 -4.06
C HIS A 51 -5.08 -8.32 -5.32
N SER A 52 -6.20 -8.38 -6.05
CA SER A 52 -6.49 -7.50 -7.19
C SER A 52 -7.95 -7.10 -7.16
N GLU A 53 -8.26 -5.98 -7.81
CA GLU A 53 -9.60 -5.44 -7.89
C GLU A 53 -10.09 -5.41 -9.34
N LEU A 54 -11.28 -5.90 -9.56
CA LEU A 54 -11.98 -5.81 -10.83
C LEU A 54 -13.34 -5.14 -10.63
N SER A 55 -13.44 -3.92 -11.12
CA SER A 55 -14.68 -3.14 -11.06
C SER A 55 -15.67 -3.58 -12.12
N ASP A 56 -16.95 -3.60 -11.80
CA ASP A 56 -18.01 -3.75 -12.80
C ASP A 56 -18.00 -2.57 -13.78
N ARG A 57 -18.27 -2.82 -15.04
CA ARG A 57 -18.20 -1.80 -16.09
C ARG A 57 -19.44 -0.90 -16.11
N GLU A 58 -20.60 -1.44 -15.75
CA GLU A 58 -21.88 -0.72 -15.78
C GLU A 58 -22.15 0.00 -14.44
N ASP A 59 -21.62 -0.54 -13.34
CA ASP A 59 -21.75 0.01 -11.99
C ASP A 59 -20.39 0.04 -11.29
N PRO A 60 -19.47 0.93 -11.71
CA PRO A 60 -18.09 0.92 -11.27
C PRO A 60 -17.94 1.27 -9.79
N MET A 61 -17.04 0.55 -9.12
CA MET A 61 -16.72 0.76 -7.71
C MET A 61 -16.16 2.15 -7.46
N ILE A 62 -16.69 2.80 -6.42
CA ILE A 62 -16.09 3.97 -5.78
C ILE A 62 -15.65 3.56 -4.38
N GLU A 63 -14.38 3.73 -4.09
CA GLU A 63 -13.81 3.29 -2.83
C GLU A 63 -13.03 4.36 -2.09
N TYR A 64 -12.91 4.17 -0.78
CA TYR A 64 -11.89 4.76 0.07
C TYR A 64 -10.84 3.70 0.38
N CYS A 65 -9.57 4.06 0.20
CA CYS A 65 -8.45 3.20 0.52
C CYS A 65 -7.55 3.88 1.56
N LEU A 66 -7.24 3.17 2.64
CA LEU A 66 -6.29 3.58 3.66
C LEU A 66 -5.09 2.63 3.61
N TYR A 67 -3.97 3.14 3.13
CA TYR A 67 -2.68 2.45 3.23
C TYR A 67 -1.94 2.93 4.48
N PHE A 68 -1.50 2.00 5.32
CA PHE A 68 -0.78 2.33 6.54
C PHE A 68 0.24 1.25 6.93
N HIS A 69 1.25 1.68 7.67
CA HIS A 69 2.31 0.80 8.17
C HIS A 69 2.32 0.79 9.69
N ILE A 70 2.45 -0.41 10.27
CA ILE A 70 2.63 -0.61 11.71
C ILE A 70 4.10 -0.91 11.95
N SER A 71 4.78 0.02 12.60
CA SER A 71 6.17 -0.19 13.00
C SER A 71 6.25 -1.16 14.19
N PRO A 72 7.05 -2.22 14.11
CA PRO A 72 7.26 -3.13 15.23
C PRO A 72 8.00 -2.49 16.43
N HIS A 73 8.60 -1.31 16.19
CA HIS A 73 9.38 -0.58 17.20
C HIS A 73 8.61 0.54 17.92
N LEU A 74 7.32 0.70 17.69
CA LEU A 74 6.52 1.64 18.47
C LEU A 74 6.33 1.11 19.89
N PRO A 75 6.90 1.76 20.93
CA PRO A 75 6.75 1.32 22.31
C PRO A 75 5.27 1.28 22.69
N GLY A 76 4.75 0.12 23.05
CA GLY A 76 3.39 -0.06 23.56
C GLY A 76 2.32 -0.39 22.51
N THR A 77 2.63 -0.53 21.21
CA THR A 77 1.60 -0.71 20.16
C THR A 77 1.17 -2.15 19.92
N VAL A 78 1.93 -3.15 20.27
CA VAL A 78 1.57 -4.58 20.14
C VAL A 78 1.64 -5.30 21.48
N SER A 79 1.55 -4.57 22.58
CA SER A 79 1.46 -5.14 23.91
C SER A 79 0.14 -5.92 24.06
N GLU A 80 0.15 -6.96 24.89
CA GLU A 80 -1.03 -7.71 25.37
C GLU A 80 -2.19 -6.82 25.85
N LYS A 81 -1.92 -5.51 26.01
CA LYS A 81 -2.86 -4.47 26.49
C LYS A 81 -3.73 -3.83 25.40
N ALA A 82 -3.59 -4.19 24.12
CA ALA A 82 -4.40 -3.62 23.04
C ALA A 82 -5.17 -4.71 22.26
N PRO A 83 -6.27 -5.25 22.83
CA PRO A 83 -7.05 -6.34 22.21
C PRO A 83 -7.56 -5.99 20.80
N LEU A 84 -7.83 -4.72 20.56
CA LEU A 84 -8.26 -4.19 19.25
C LEU A 84 -7.21 -4.43 18.18
N LEU A 85 -5.97 -4.03 18.45
CA LEU A 85 -4.86 -4.17 17.49
C LEU A 85 -4.54 -5.64 17.23
N LYS A 86 -4.56 -6.47 18.28
CA LYS A 86 -4.37 -7.92 18.15
C LYS A 86 -5.47 -8.54 17.27
N ALA A 87 -6.73 -8.15 17.44
CA ALA A 87 -7.84 -8.67 16.66
C ALA A 87 -7.78 -8.22 15.18
N LEU A 88 -7.33 -6.99 14.92
CA LEU A 88 -7.14 -6.47 13.55
C LEU A 88 -5.99 -7.15 12.81
N PHE A 89 -4.86 -7.30 13.48
CA PHE A 89 -3.60 -7.66 12.83
C PHE A 89 -3.21 -9.13 13.00
N SER A 90 -4.11 -9.96 13.50
CA SER A 90 -3.91 -11.42 13.58
C SER A 90 -4.40 -12.18 12.33
N GLN A 91 -4.99 -11.48 11.36
CA GLN A 91 -5.55 -12.08 10.16
C GLN A 91 -4.91 -11.48 8.92
N ASP A 92 -4.62 -12.32 7.94
CA ASP A 92 -4.08 -11.90 6.64
C ASP A 92 -5.13 -11.12 5.83
N LEU A 93 -6.40 -11.48 5.98
CA LEU A 93 -7.54 -10.80 5.36
C LEU A 93 -8.67 -10.61 6.36
N LEU A 94 -9.15 -9.38 6.49
CA LEU A 94 -10.36 -9.04 7.22
C LEU A 94 -11.42 -8.59 6.22
N LEU A 95 -12.59 -9.22 6.24
CA LEU A 95 -13.73 -8.90 5.34
C LEU A 95 -14.97 -8.59 6.17
N GLY A 96 -15.72 -7.57 5.77
CA GLY A 96 -17.03 -7.27 6.34
C GLY A 96 -18.00 -6.69 5.31
N ARG A 97 -19.29 -6.91 5.58
CA ARG A 97 -20.40 -6.44 4.74
C ARG A 97 -21.39 -5.63 5.55
N ASN A 98 -22.27 -4.89 4.87
CA ASN A 98 -23.29 -4.06 5.51
C ASN A 98 -22.71 -3.03 6.50
N ALA A 99 -21.53 -2.54 6.24
CA ALA A 99 -20.79 -1.62 7.10
C ALA A 99 -21.08 -0.14 6.79
N SER A 100 -22.35 0.22 6.58
CA SER A 100 -22.77 1.58 6.21
C SER A 100 -22.29 2.67 7.18
N ARG A 101 -22.11 2.32 8.45
CA ARG A 101 -21.58 3.24 9.48
C ARG A 101 -20.13 3.69 9.24
N LEU A 102 -19.40 3.03 8.34
CA LEU A 102 -18.05 3.44 7.98
C LEU A 102 -18.05 4.63 7.02
N LEU A 103 -19.06 4.79 6.16
CA LEU A 103 -19.09 5.83 5.14
C LEU A 103 -18.87 7.24 5.72
N PRO A 104 -19.65 7.71 6.68
CA PRO A 104 -19.46 9.06 7.23
C PRO A 104 -18.07 9.25 7.86
N LEU A 105 -17.48 8.21 8.46
CA LEU A 105 -16.15 8.31 9.04
C LEU A 105 -15.06 8.46 7.97
N PHE A 106 -15.21 7.82 6.80
CA PHE A 106 -14.31 8.00 5.69
C PHE A 106 -14.47 9.37 5.01
N GLU A 107 -15.69 9.89 4.94
CA GLU A 107 -15.96 11.22 4.43
C GLU A 107 -15.33 12.29 5.33
N ASP A 108 -15.55 12.21 6.65
CA ASP A 108 -14.93 13.08 7.66
C ASP A 108 -13.40 13.00 7.60
N LEU A 109 -12.85 11.78 7.49
CA LEU A 109 -11.41 11.57 7.39
C LEU A 109 -10.82 12.26 6.16
N LYS A 110 -11.50 12.15 5.02
CA LYS A 110 -11.11 12.81 3.78
C LYS A 110 -11.12 14.32 3.95
N GLU A 111 -12.20 14.87 4.49
CA GLU A 111 -12.35 16.32 4.72
C GLU A 111 -11.27 16.87 5.64
N GLU A 112 -10.96 16.17 6.75
CA GLU A 112 -9.90 16.54 7.69
C GLU A 112 -8.50 16.50 7.05
N MET A 113 -8.24 15.51 6.21
CA MET A 113 -6.97 15.41 5.50
C MET A 113 -6.79 16.49 4.43
N GLU A 114 -7.87 16.94 3.80
CA GLU A 114 -7.86 17.99 2.79
C GLU A 114 -7.73 19.39 3.43
N LYS A 115 -8.52 19.69 4.44
CA LYS A 115 -8.62 21.03 5.06
C LYS A 115 -7.58 21.29 6.15
N LYS A 116 -7.15 20.26 6.86
CA LYS A 116 -6.17 20.32 7.96
C LYS A 116 -6.43 21.44 8.98
N PRO A 117 -7.64 21.54 9.55
CA PRO A 117 -7.93 22.55 10.56
C PRO A 117 -7.12 22.31 11.84
N PHE A 118 -7.17 23.28 12.75
CA PHE A 118 -6.50 23.11 14.05
C PHE A 118 -6.95 21.84 14.76
N GLY A 119 -5.99 21.00 15.21
CA GLY A 119 -6.28 19.72 15.87
C GLY A 119 -6.62 18.56 14.92
N TYR A 120 -6.44 18.71 13.60
CA TYR A 120 -6.78 17.67 12.62
C TYR A 120 -6.12 16.31 12.88
N ARG A 121 -4.89 16.30 13.40
CA ARG A 121 -4.17 15.04 13.67
C ARG A 121 -4.84 14.22 14.78
N GLU A 122 -5.23 14.89 15.85
CA GLU A 122 -5.94 14.29 16.99
C GLU A 122 -7.31 13.79 16.57
N TYR A 123 -8.01 14.56 15.74
CA TYR A 123 -9.30 14.18 15.20
C TYR A 123 -9.19 12.97 14.26
N ILE A 124 -8.23 12.97 13.33
CA ILE A 124 -7.91 11.81 12.46
C ILE A 124 -7.62 10.56 13.31
N CYS A 125 -6.81 10.67 14.37
CA CYS A 125 -6.55 9.55 15.27
C CYS A 125 -7.83 9.00 15.91
N GLY A 126 -8.77 9.86 16.25
CA GLY A 126 -10.10 9.49 16.75
C GLY A 126 -10.93 8.73 15.73
N LEU A 127 -11.00 9.25 14.49
CA LEU A 127 -11.70 8.63 13.37
C LEU A 127 -11.13 7.25 13.02
N LEU A 128 -9.81 7.11 12.91
CA LEU A 128 -9.15 5.83 12.63
C LEU A 128 -9.47 4.78 13.69
N LYS A 129 -9.48 5.14 14.98
CA LYS A 129 -9.87 4.22 16.05
C LYS A 129 -11.31 3.75 15.88
N GLN A 130 -12.25 4.64 15.55
CA GLN A 130 -13.64 4.29 15.30
C GLN A 130 -13.79 3.38 14.08
N ILE A 131 -13.12 3.70 12.98
CA ILE A 131 -13.10 2.88 11.76
C ILE A 131 -12.64 1.45 12.10
N PHE A 132 -11.51 1.28 12.76
CA PHE A 132 -10.98 -0.04 13.12
C PHE A 132 -11.90 -0.83 14.05
N VAL A 133 -12.52 -0.18 15.05
CA VAL A 133 -13.50 -0.83 15.91
C VAL A 133 -14.70 -1.33 15.11
N LEU A 134 -15.22 -0.51 14.20
CA LEU A 134 -16.37 -0.90 13.36
C LEU A 134 -16.00 -2.02 12.37
N CYS A 135 -14.81 -2.00 11.78
CA CYS A 135 -14.33 -3.09 10.95
C CYS A 135 -14.35 -4.42 11.69
N ILE A 136 -13.78 -4.49 12.90
CA ILE A 136 -13.79 -5.72 13.71
C ILE A 136 -15.22 -6.17 14.05
N ARG A 137 -16.07 -5.25 14.42
CA ARG A 137 -17.47 -5.57 14.78
C ARG A 137 -18.25 -6.11 13.60
N SER A 138 -18.03 -5.54 12.42
CA SER A 138 -18.72 -5.96 11.19
C SER A 138 -18.15 -7.26 10.61
N SER A 139 -16.86 -7.53 10.75
CA SER A 139 -16.23 -8.77 10.26
C SER A 139 -16.67 -10.02 11.01
N ARG A 140 -16.95 -9.91 12.31
CA ARG A 140 -17.41 -11.04 13.13
C ARG A 140 -18.78 -11.59 12.70
N ASN A 141 -19.54 -10.81 11.94
CA ASN A 141 -20.84 -11.20 11.40
C ASN A 141 -20.76 -11.76 9.98
N SER A 142 -19.56 -11.84 9.41
CA SER A 142 -19.33 -12.31 8.04
C SER A 142 -18.63 -13.67 8.10
N VAL A 143 -19.37 -14.74 7.87
CA VAL A 143 -18.79 -16.07 7.70
C VAL A 143 -18.13 -16.09 6.32
N CYS A 144 -16.82 -16.20 6.27
CA CYS A 144 -16.08 -16.45 5.03
C CYS A 144 -16.31 -17.90 4.60
N GLU A 145 -17.16 -18.12 3.61
CA GLU A 145 -17.22 -19.39 2.91
C GLU A 145 -16.02 -19.49 1.96
N GLY A 146 -15.09 -20.37 2.27
CA GLY A 146 -14.14 -20.95 1.36
C GLY A 146 -12.86 -20.18 1.07
N VAL A 147 -11.90 -20.16 2.00
CA VAL A 147 -10.47 -19.97 1.67
C VAL A 147 -9.70 -21.15 2.23
N SER A 148 -9.25 -22.03 1.35
CA SER A 148 -8.36 -23.15 1.68
C SER A 148 -6.91 -22.71 1.53
N SER A 149 -6.14 -22.84 2.61
CA SER A 149 -4.71 -22.52 2.64
C SER A 149 -3.87 -23.79 2.46
N ALA A 150 -2.89 -23.77 1.63
CA ALA A 150 -1.55 -24.34 1.78
C ALA A 150 -0.94 -24.79 0.44
N SER A 151 -0.11 -24.01 -0.19
CA SER A 151 1.14 -24.47 -0.86
C SER A 151 1.86 -23.46 -1.78
N GLN A 152 1.61 -22.18 -1.64
CA GLN A 152 2.27 -21.18 -2.52
C GLN A 152 3.16 -20.17 -1.75
N ASN A 153 3.51 -20.46 -0.52
CA ASN A 153 4.27 -19.57 0.39
C ASN A 153 5.62 -19.05 -0.12
N LEU A 154 6.25 -19.71 -1.08
CA LEU A 154 7.64 -19.38 -1.43
C LEU A 154 7.76 -18.20 -2.43
N VAL A 155 6.85 -18.10 -3.38
CA VAL A 155 6.84 -16.98 -4.37
C VAL A 155 6.38 -15.70 -3.69
N LEU A 156 5.39 -15.80 -2.83
CA LEU A 156 4.88 -14.71 -2.02
C LEU A 156 5.93 -14.17 -1.05
N GLN A 157 6.60 -15.03 -0.30
CA GLN A 157 7.71 -14.62 0.56
C GLN A 157 8.78 -13.81 -0.19
N LYS A 158 9.05 -14.18 -1.44
CA LYS A 158 10.01 -13.47 -2.28
C LYS A 158 9.51 -12.12 -2.76
N SER A 159 8.23 -12.02 -3.11
CA SER A 159 7.65 -10.73 -3.51
C SER A 159 7.70 -9.71 -2.38
N PHE A 160 7.55 -10.14 -1.14
CA PHE A 160 7.62 -9.30 0.06
C PHE A 160 9.00 -8.76 0.33
N ILE A 161 9.98 -9.65 0.30
CA ILE A 161 11.38 -9.26 0.43
C ILE A 161 11.73 -8.24 -0.65
N ALA A 162 11.20 -8.42 -1.86
CA ALA A 162 11.43 -7.48 -2.96
C ALA A 162 10.72 -6.14 -2.73
N GLU A 163 9.43 -6.13 -2.31
CA GLU A 163 8.71 -4.89 -2.04
C GLU A 163 9.34 -4.10 -0.88
N ASP A 164 9.62 -4.74 0.25
CA ASP A 164 10.33 -4.11 1.37
C ASP A 164 11.65 -3.49 0.92
N TYR A 165 12.39 -4.21 0.10
CA TYR A 165 13.67 -3.74 -0.39
C TYR A 165 13.53 -2.48 -1.26
N PHE A 166 12.60 -2.45 -2.20
CA PHE A 166 12.36 -1.29 -3.04
C PHE A 166 11.73 -0.11 -2.30
N LEU A 167 10.87 -0.38 -1.31
CA LEU A 167 10.13 0.66 -0.59
C LEU A 167 11.01 1.38 0.46
N TYR A 168 11.89 0.65 1.15
CA TYR A 168 12.62 1.19 2.30
C TYR A 168 14.11 1.42 2.06
N GLU A 169 14.72 0.72 1.09
CA GLU A 169 16.17 0.81 0.86
C GLU A 169 16.54 1.51 -0.46
N TYR A 170 15.69 2.43 -0.88
CA TYR A 170 15.81 3.15 -2.15
C TYR A 170 17.17 3.85 -2.38
N GLU A 171 17.95 4.13 -1.33
CA GLU A 171 19.30 4.70 -1.43
C GLU A 171 20.29 3.72 -2.06
N ASN A 172 20.31 2.48 -1.58
CA ASN A 172 21.33 1.49 -1.85
C ASN A 172 20.84 0.30 -2.68
N LEU A 173 19.80 0.49 -3.47
CA LEU A 173 19.21 -0.57 -4.28
C LEU A 173 20.23 -1.18 -5.27
N ASN A 174 20.59 -2.44 -5.06
CA ASN A 174 21.40 -3.20 -5.98
C ASN A 174 20.89 -4.65 -6.13
N LEU A 175 21.03 -5.18 -7.33
CA LEU A 175 20.49 -6.49 -7.70
C LEU A 175 21.14 -7.65 -6.93
N LYS A 176 22.42 -7.55 -6.62
CA LYS A 176 23.15 -8.60 -5.89
C LYS A 176 22.63 -8.76 -4.46
N GLU A 177 22.37 -7.64 -3.78
CA GLU A 177 21.81 -7.66 -2.41
C GLU A 177 20.36 -8.18 -2.40
N LEU A 178 19.54 -7.73 -3.35
CA LEU A 178 18.19 -8.28 -3.51
C LEU A 178 18.23 -9.79 -3.76
N SER A 179 19.11 -10.26 -4.65
CA SER A 179 19.27 -11.69 -4.92
C SER A 179 19.63 -12.48 -3.67
N ARG A 180 20.55 -11.94 -2.84
CA ARG A 180 20.95 -12.56 -1.57
C ARG A 180 19.77 -12.70 -0.62
N ARG A 181 18.95 -11.66 -0.49
CA ARG A 181 17.76 -11.67 0.39
C ARG A 181 16.68 -12.64 -0.08
N LEU A 182 16.50 -12.73 -1.39
CA LEU A 182 15.55 -13.66 -2.00
C LEU A 182 16.01 -15.13 -1.97
N GLY A 183 17.30 -15.39 -1.64
CA GLY A 183 17.89 -16.71 -1.76
C GLY A 183 17.95 -17.22 -3.22
N LEU A 184 18.11 -16.30 -4.17
CA LEU A 184 18.11 -16.57 -5.60
C LEU A 184 19.43 -16.14 -6.25
N SER A 185 19.79 -16.79 -7.37
CA SER A 185 20.83 -16.24 -8.25
C SER A 185 20.37 -14.95 -8.92
N ILE A 186 21.29 -14.11 -9.39
CA ILE A 186 20.98 -12.86 -10.11
C ILE A 186 19.99 -13.13 -11.26
N ARG A 187 20.27 -14.16 -12.08
CA ARG A 187 19.41 -14.53 -13.21
C ARG A 187 17.99 -14.95 -12.79
N GLN A 188 17.89 -15.70 -11.69
CA GLN A 188 16.60 -16.07 -11.14
C GLN A 188 15.83 -14.86 -10.57
N THR A 189 16.55 -13.92 -9.95
CA THR A 189 15.97 -12.67 -9.45
C THR A 189 15.44 -11.80 -10.58
N GLU A 190 16.19 -11.64 -11.67
CA GLU A 190 15.72 -10.90 -12.85
C GLU A 190 14.49 -11.55 -13.47
N ARG A 191 14.50 -12.88 -13.60
CA ARG A 191 13.32 -13.62 -14.09
C ARG A 191 12.12 -13.43 -13.17
N PHE A 192 12.31 -13.58 -11.86
CA PHE A 192 11.26 -13.35 -10.86
C PHE A 192 10.67 -11.94 -10.97
N LEU A 193 11.51 -10.90 -11.03
CA LEU A 193 11.04 -9.52 -11.19
C LEU A 193 10.25 -9.33 -12.49
N LYS A 194 10.70 -9.94 -13.58
CA LYS A 194 10.01 -9.84 -14.87
C LYS A 194 8.69 -10.59 -14.88
N GLU A 195 8.62 -11.78 -14.28
CA GLU A 195 7.40 -12.58 -14.17
C GLU A 195 6.37 -11.95 -13.20
N PHE A 196 6.85 -11.44 -12.07
CA PHE A 196 5.97 -10.92 -11.01
C PHE A 196 5.55 -9.46 -11.23
N TYR A 197 6.47 -8.58 -11.63
CA TYR A 197 6.21 -7.14 -11.81
C TYR A 197 6.12 -6.70 -13.27
N GLY A 198 6.40 -7.56 -14.23
CA GLY A 198 6.55 -7.17 -15.63
C GLY A 198 7.75 -6.26 -15.91
N GLN A 199 8.61 -6.03 -14.94
CA GLN A 199 9.70 -5.04 -14.95
C GLN A 199 11.05 -5.67 -14.71
N THR A 200 12.10 -5.04 -15.25
CA THR A 200 13.48 -5.32 -14.86
C THR A 200 13.81 -4.70 -13.50
N PHE A 201 14.89 -5.15 -12.87
CA PHE A 201 15.39 -4.52 -11.63
C PHE A 201 15.63 -3.01 -11.78
N LEU A 202 16.16 -2.59 -12.91
CA LEU A 202 16.46 -1.18 -13.17
C LEU A 202 15.19 -0.33 -13.29
N GLU A 203 14.18 -0.85 -13.97
CA GLU A 203 12.87 -0.20 -14.10
C GLU A 203 12.19 -0.08 -12.74
N LYS A 204 12.13 -1.17 -11.96
CA LYS A 204 11.51 -1.16 -10.61
C LYS A 204 12.28 -0.24 -9.64
N ARG A 205 13.62 -0.25 -9.67
CA ARG A 205 14.46 0.68 -8.92
C ARG A 205 14.16 2.14 -9.27
N THR A 206 14.03 2.43 -10.56
CA THR A 206 13.73 3.80 -11.01
C THR A 206 12.34 4.21 -10.54
N GLN A 207 11.35 3.36 -10.68
CA GLN A 207 9.99 3.59 -10.17
C GLN A 207 10.02 3.92 -8.67
N ALA A 208 10.59 3.06 -7.82
CA ALA A 208 10.66 3.24 -6.38
C ALA A 208 11.30 4.58 -5.98
N ARG A 209 12.41 4.94 -6.64
CA ARG A 209 13.07 6.23 -6.41
C ARG A 209 12.24 7.42 -6.85
N MET A 210 11.51 7.31 -7.96
CA MET A 210 10.64 8.38 -8.47
C MET A 210 9.41 8.59 -7.58
N GLU A 211 8.77 7.52 -7.13
CA GLU A 211 7.66 7.59 -6.17
C GLU A 211 8.11 8.22 -4.84
N ARG A 212 9.29 7.83 -4.35
CA ARG A 212 9.86 8.44 -3.14
C ARG A 212 10.22 9.92 -3.33
N ALA A 213 10.67 10.31 -4.54
CA ALA A 213 10.96 11.70 -4.87
C ALA A 213 9.74 12.61 -4.73
N LEU A 214 8.55 12.16 -5.14
CA LEU A 214 7.30 12.92 -5.00
C LEU A 214 6.97 13.22 -3.53
N LEU A 215 7.33 12.33 -2.61
CA LEU A 215 7.09 12.50 -1.18
C LEU A 215 8.14 13.39 -0.50
N LEU A 216 9.38 13.33 -0.98
CA LEU A 216 10.49 14.07 -0.37
C LEU A 216 10.58 15.53 -0.87
N LEU A 217 10.41 15.75 -2.16
CA LEU A 217 10.58 17.07 -2.77
C LEU A 217 9.72 18.18 -2.12
N PRO A 218 8.43 17.96 -1.77
CA PRO A 218 7.61 19.00 -1.17
C PRO A 218 7.90 19.28 0.32
N GLN A 219 8.74 18.48 0.97
CA GLN A 219 8.99 18.62 2.41
C GLN A 219 9.78 19.88 2.71
N PRO A 220 9.47 20.60 3.80
CA PRO A 220 10.22 21.79 4.21
C PRO A 220 11.71 21.50 4.37
N GLY A 221 12.56 22.38 3.85
CA GLY A 221 14.01 22.27 3.95
C GLY A 221 14.66 21.32 2.95
N GLN A 222 13.89 20.61 2.13
CA GLN A 222 14.44 19.75 1.08
C GLN A 222 14.83 20.57 -0.16
N THR A 223 15.94 20.17 -0.76
CA THR A 223 16.42 20.69 -2.04
C THR A 223 16.50 19.57 -3.07
N VAL A 224 16.51 19.91 -4.35
CA VAL A 224 16.73 18.91 -5.42
C VAL A 224 18.05 18.17 -5.20
N THR A 225 19.06 18.85 -4.69
CA THR A 225 20.36 18.26 -4.36
C THR A 225 20.26 17.27 -3.19
N SER A 226 19.64 17.67 -2.07
CA SER A 226 19.48 16.77 -0.91
C SER A 226 18.67 15.53 -1.29
N VAL A 227 17.55 15.71 -1.98
CA VAL A 227 16.71 14.59 -2.43
C VAL A 227 17.46 13.66 -3.39
N SER A 228 18.27 14.20 -4.31
CA SER A 228 19.06 13.37 -5.21
C SER A 228 20.02 12.44 -4.48
N HIS A 229 20.71 12.97 -3.45
CA HIS A 229 21.59 12.16 -2.61
C HIS A 229 20.84 11.13 -1.78
N THR A 230 19.76 11.52 -1.13
CA THR A 230 18.88 10.61 -0.36
C THR A 230 18.35 9.45 -1.23
N LEU A 231 18.09 9.69 -2.51
CA LEU A 231 17.63 8.68 -3.45
C LEU A 231 18.77 7.87 -4.10
N GLY A 232 20.02 8.09 -3.69
CA GLY A 232 21.19 7.34 -4.17
C GLY A 232 21.55 7.65 -5.63
N TYR A 233 21.34 8.88 -6.08
CA TYR A 233 21.86 9.36 -7.37
C TYR A 233 23.26 9.95 -7.20
N SER A 234 24.10 9.73 -8.20
CA SER A 234 25.47 10.21 -8.21
C SER A 234 25.59 11.74 -8.34
N SER A 235 24.56 12.38 -8.91
CA SER A 235 24.49 13.85 -8.99
C SER A 235 23.03 14.33 -9.12
N PRO A 236 22.78 15.61 -8.76
CA PRO A 236 21.48 16.26 -8.95
C PRO A 236 21.03 16.33 -10.41
N GLU A 237 21.98 16.43 -11.35
CA GLU A 237 21.73 16.46 -12.79
C GLU A 237 21.22 15.12 -13.27
N HIS A 238 21.86 14.04 -12.80
CA HIS A 238 21.44 12.67 -13.13
C HIS A 238 20.03 12.36 -12.59
N PHE A 239 19.74 12.76 -11.34
CA PHE A 239 18.40 12.69 -10.78
C PHE A 239 17.40 13.51 -11.59
N SER A 240 17.70 14.76 -11.90
CA SER A 240 16.79 15.66 -12.64
C SER A 240 16.47 15.13 -14.04
N GLY A 241 17.45 14.53 -14.70
CA GLY A 241 17.28 13.87 -15.99
C GLY A 241 16.35 12.65 -15.89
N ALA A 242 16.57 11.79 -14.88
CA ALA A 242 15.73 10.62 -14.62
C ALA A 242 14.29 11.03 -14.26
N PHE A 243 14.12 12.02 -13.39
CA PHE A 243 12.82 12.55 -12.99
C PHE A 243 12.04 13.12 -14.19
N ARG A 244 12.72 13.94 -15.04
CA ARG A 244 12.10 14.49 -16.24
C ARG A 244 11.72 13.39 -17.24
N LYS A 245 12.55 12.37 -17.39
CA LYS A 245 12.25 11.22 -18.27
C LYS A 245 11.03 10.45 -17.77
N TYR A 246 10.86 10.33 -16.45
CA TYR A 246 9.80 9.54 -15.84
C TYR A 246 8.46 10.31 -15.78
N PHE A 247 8.49 11.59 -15.38
CA PHE A 247 7.28 12.41 -15.16
C PHE A 247 7.00 13.45 -16.27
N GLY A 248 7.88 13.61 -17.26
CA GLY A 248 7.76 14.61 -18.31
C GLY A 248 8.11 16.04 -17.88
N ILE A 249 8.32 16.31 -16.60
CA ILE A 249 8.66 17.64 -16.04
C ILE A 249 9.89 17.56 -15.15
N SER A 250 10.60 18.69 -15.01
CA SER A 250 11.74 18.73 -14.09
C SER A 250 11.32 18.81 -12.62
N PRO A 251 12.17 18.37 -11.64
CA PRO A 251 11.90 18.52 -10.21
C PRO A 251 11.60 19.96 -9.79
N LYS A 252 12.33 20.94 -10.36
CA LYS A 252 12.08 22.38 -10.11
C LYS A 252 10.70 22.82 -10.58
N ASN A 253 10.25 22.33 -11.74
CA ASN A 253 8.91 22.66 -12.27
C ASN A 253 7.81 21.94 -11.49
N PHE A 254 8.07 20.73 -10.98
CA PHE A 254 7.16 20.03 -10.08
C PHE A 254 6.93 20.86 -8.80
N LEU A 255 7.99 21.31 -8.14
CA LEU A 255 7.92 22.14 -6.93
C LEU A 255 7.19 23.48 -7.10
N LYS A 256 7.16 24.04 -8.31
CA LYS A 256 6.39 25.26 -8.58
C LYS A 256 4.88 25.03 -8.69
N LYS A 257 4.46 23.79 -8.82
CA LYS A 257 3.04 23.38 -8.94
C LYS A 257 2.46 22.84 -7.62
N CYS A 258 3.33 22.54 -6.65
CA CYS A 258 2.97 22.19 -5.28
C CYS A 258 2.88 23.43 -4.41
#